data_5ea815e31123427ff6e73ddbd68d2ddb
#
_entry.id   5ea815e31123427ff6e73ddbd68d2ddb
#
_cell.length_a   1.000
_cell.length_b   1.000
_cell.length_c   1.000
_cell.angle_alpha   90.00
_cell.angle_beta   90.00
_cell.angle_gamma   90.00
#
_symmetry.space_group_name_H-M   'P 1'
#
loop_
_entity.id
_entity.type
_entity.pdbx_description
1 polymer ?
#
loop_
_entity_poly.entity_id
_entity_poly.type
_entity_poly.pdbx_seq_one_letter_code
_entity_poly.pdbx_strand_id
1 'polypeptide(L)'
;MAASGSQSTGTSPRSSARRAALEEHGVVTVGTVFRGDKLSGAGTPEELRRAADVVLVEADGAKRLPLKAPAEYEPVIPPCADAVAAVAGMDAVGQAVGVVCHRPERVCALLGAGAEHVLTPEDAALLLASPQGGRKGVGEAMAFRCVLNKADTPQRAAHARAVAGRLAERGIHSAITYYREEERGGLCWF
;
A
#
# COMPACT_ATOMS: atom_id res chain seq x y z
N MET A 1 1.04 -47.82 27.91
CA MET A 1 -0.01 -46.81 28.20
C MET A 1 0.49 -45.45 27.72
N ALA A 2 0.02 -45.01 26.55
CA ALA A 2 0.38 -43.72 25.99
C ALA A 2 -0.79 -42.74 26.27
N ALA A 3 -0.51 -41.68 27.02
CA ALA A 3 -1.48 -40.65 27.32
C ALA A 3 -1.59 -39.73 26.10
N SER A 4 -2.73 -39.73 25.41
CA SER A 4 -3.09 -38.79 24.38
C SER A 4 -3.42 -37.44 25.03
N GLY A 5 -2.50 -36.50 24.93
CA GLY A 5 -2.75 -35.11 25.29
C GLY A 5 -3.61 -34.46 24.24
N SER A 6 -4.88 -34.24 24.53
CA SER A 6 -5.76 -33.40 23.72
C SER A 6 -5.29 -31.94 23.84
N GLN A 7 -4.70 -31.38 22.78
CA GLN A 7 -4.48 -29.93 22.68
C GLN A 7 -5.84 -29.26 22.49
N SER A 8 -6.34 -28.62 23.53
CA SER A 8 -7.48 -27.72 23.44
C SER A 8 -7.06 -26.50 22.61
N THR A 9 -7.61 -26.37 21.42
CA THR A 9 -7.51 -25.16 20.59
C THR A 9 -8.37 -24.05 21.20
N GLY A 10 -7.95 -23.55 22.36
CA GLY A 10 -8.59 -22.42 23.03
C GLY A 10 -8.37 -21.15 22.22
N THR A 11 -9.41 -20.65 21.56
CA THR A 11 -9.40 -19.36 20.88
C THR A 11 -9.07 -18.28 21.91
N SER A 12 -7.99 -17.54 21.71
CA SER A 12 -7.58 -16.43 22.59
C SER A 12 -8.73 -15.40 22.71
N PRO A 13 -8.96 -14.78 23.87
CA PRO A 13 -10.00 -13.75 24.06
C PRO A 13 -9.91 -12.59 23.06
N ARG A 14 -8.69 -12.27 22.60
CA ARG A 14 -8.46 -11.27 21.53
C ARG A 14 -8.94 -11.74 20.16
N SER A 15 -8.87 -13.03 19.87
CA SER A 15 -9.34 -13.60 18.60
C SER A 15 -10.87 -13.63 18.54
N SER A 16 -11.56 -13.95 19.62
CA SER A 16 -13.02 -13.92 19.69
C SER A 16 -13.59 -12.51 19.58
N ALA A 17 -12.98 -11.53 20.24
CA ALA A 17 -13.40 -10.12 20.12
C ALA A 17 -13.22 -9.55 18.69
N ARG A 18 -12.12 -9.91 18.01
CA ARG A 18 -11.90 -9.50 16.61
C ARG A 18 -12.95 -10.10 15.68
N ARG A 19 -13.28 -11.38 15.85
CA ARG A 19 -14.28 -12.07 15.05
C ARG A 19 -15.67 -11.45 15.25
N ALA A 20 -16.09 -11.21 16.48
CA ALA A 20 -17.36 -10.57 16.80
C ALA A 20 -17.45 -9.16 16.18
N ALA A 21 -16.40 -8.35 16.28
CA ALA A 21 -16.37 -7.04 15.67
C ALA A 21 -16.40 -7.10 14.13
N LEU A 22 -15.75 -8.11 13.52
CA LEU A 22 -15.77 -8.30 12.07
C LEU A 22 -17.16 -8.73 11.58
N GLU A 23 -17.84 -9.63 12.33
CA GLU A 23 -19.20 -10.06 12.04
C GLU A 23 -20.20 -8.90 12.17
N GLU A 24 -20.00 -8.00 13.14
CA GLU A 24 -20.89 -6.84 13.36
C GLU A 24 -20.66 -5.72 12.34
N HIS A 25 -19.41 -5.42 12.01
CA HIS A 25 -19.06 -4.21 11.23
C HIS A 25 -18.56 -4.48 9.81
N GLY A 26 -18.30 -5.75 9.44
CA GLY A 26 -17.78 -6.16 8.14
C GLY A 26 -16.31 -5.81 7.91
N VAL A 27 -15.76 -4.82 8.63
CA VAL A 27 -14.35 -4.40 8.58
C VAL A 27 -13.85 -3.98 9.95
N VAL A 28 -12.61 -4.35 10.28
CA VAL A 28 -11.99 -4.02 11.57
C VAL A 28 -10.53 -3.61 11.36
N THR A 29 -10.13 -2.50 11.95
CA THR A 29 -8.72 -2.12 12.05
C THR A 29 -8.12 -2.70 13.32
N VAL A 30 -7.02 -3.42 13.20
CA VAL A 30 -6.35 -4.11 14.31
C VAL A 30 -4.95 -3.50 14.50
N GLY A 31 -4.66 -3.05 15.71
CA GLY A 31 -3.35 -2.48 16.03
C GLY A 31 -3.18 -2.29 17.53
N THR A 32 -1.94 -2.09 17.95
CA THR A 32 -1.59 -1.64 19.29
C THR A 32 -1.15 -0.18 19.23
N VAL A 33 -1.71 0.68 20.05
CA VAL A 33 -1.31 2.08 20.11
C VAL A 33 0.14 2.15 20.61
N PHE A 34 1.03 2.62 19.75
CA PHE A 34 2.47 2.74 20.05
C PHE A 34 2.85 4.14 20.50
N ARG A 35 2.27 5.16 19.88
CA ARG A 35 2.31 6.57 20.27
C ARG A 35 0.92 7.12 20.00
N GLY A 36 0.53 8.23 20.60
CA GLY A 36 -0.85 8.72 20.56
C GLY A 36 -1.53 8.78 19.20
N ASP A 37 -0.77 8.77 18.10
CA ASP A 37 -1.24 8.86 16.72
C ASP A 37 -0.81 7.67 15.84
N LYS A 38 -0.16 6.64 16.40
CA LYS A 38 0.39 5.50 15.64
C LYS A 38 -0.04 4.16 16.21
N LEU A 39 -0.44 3.29 15.31
CA LEU A 39 -0.68 1.88 15.58
C LEU A 39 0.52 1.04 15.12
N SER A 40 0.89 0.04 15.91
CA SER A 40 1.73 -1.07 15.46
C SER A 40 0.87 -2.31 15.26
N GLY A 41 1.33 -3.26 14.46
CA GLY A 41 0.60 -4.50 14.20
C GLY A 41 0.26 -5.24 15.51
N ALA A 42 -0.92 -5.83 15.56
CA ALA A 42 -1.38 -6.67 16.66
C ALA A 42 -1.69 -8.08 16.18
N GLY A 43 -0.81 -9.00 16.44
CA GLY A 43 -0.87 -10.39 15.98
C GLY A 43 -0.04 -10.62 14.71
N THR A 44 0.18 -11.88 14.37
CA THR A 44 0.87 -12.25 13.14
C THR A 44 -0.09 -12.19 11.94
N PRO A 45 0.42 -11.93 10.71
CA PRO A 45 -0.41 -11.96 9.51
C PRO A 45 -1.14 -13.30 9.33
N GLU A 46 -0.52 -14.42 9.70
CA GLU A 46 -1.11 -15.76 9.64
C GLU A 46 -2.30 -15.92 10.60
N GLU A 47 -2.21 -15.34 11.80
CA GLU A 47 -3.34 -15.34 12.76
C GLU A 47 -4.50 -14.50 12.22
N LEU A 48 -4.21 -13.37 11.57
CA LEU A 48 -5.24 -12.50 11.01
C LEU A 48 -5.93 -13.15 9.80
N ARG A 49 -5.18 -13.84 8.94
CA ARG A 49 -5.74 -14.61 7.80
C ARG A 49 -6.71 -15.71 8.21
N ARG A 50 -6.58 -16.28 9.41
CA ARG A 50 -7.54 -17.27 9.92
C ARG A 50 -8.85 -16.63 10.41
N ALA A 51 -8.85 -15.33 10.64
CA ALA A 51 -9.97 -14.61 11.22
C ALA A 51 -10.79 -13.81 10.21
N ALA A 52 -10.26 -13.55 9.01
CA ALA A 52 -10.87 -12.71 7.99
C ALA A 52 -10.59 -13.24 6.59
N ASP A 53 -11.52 -13.01 5.66
CA ASP A 53 -11.38 -13.40 4.24
C ASP A 53 -10.31 -12.58 3.54
N VAL A 54 -10.16 -11.31 3.92
CA VAL A 54 -9.16 -10.38 3.40
C VAL A 54 -8.45 -9.68 4.55
N VAL A 55 -7.11 -9.63 4.48
CA VAL A 55 -6.27 -8.89 5.42
C VAL A 55 -5.46 -7.86 4.64
N LEU A 56 -5.63 -6.60 4.97
CA LEU A 56 -4.83 -5.50 4.45
C LEU A 56 -3.76 -5.11 5.48
N VAL A 57 -2.51 -5.08 5.05
CA VAL A 57 -1.36 -4.71 5.90
C VAL A 57 -0.72 -3.44 5.36
N GLU A 58 -0.64 -2.39 6.18
CA GLU A 58 0.20 -1.25 5.88
C GLU A 58 1.67 -1.64 6.09
N ALA A 59 2.38 -1.90 5.01
CA ALA A 59 3.76 -2.37 5.03
C ALA A 59 4.78 -1.23 5.23
N ASP A 60 4.41 -0.02 4.88
CA ASP A 60 5.21 1.18 5.11
C ASP A 60 4.36 2.47 5.12
N GLY A 61 4.88 3.51 5.77
CA GLY A 61 4.27 4.84 5.80
C GLY A 61 4.99 5.85 4.90
N ALA A 62 4.27 6.87 4.44
CA ALA A 62 4.82 7.96 3.61
C ALA A 62 4.68 9.34 4.25
N LYS A 63 4.43 9.44 5.55
CA LYS A 63 4.17 10.70 6.29
C LYS A 63 3.11 11.59 5.62
N ARG A 64 2.08 10.95 5.04
CA ARG A 64 1.00 11.59 4.27
C ARG A 64 1.45 12.28 2.98
N LEU A 65 2.69 12.09 2.53
CA LEU A 65 3.15 12.55 1.23
C LEU A 65 2.70 11.59 0.12
N PRO A 66 2.38 12.10 -1.08
CA PRO A 66 1.72 11.30 -2.12
C PRO A 66 2.65 10.28 -2.82
N LEU A 67 3.96 10.46 -2.75
CA LEU A 67 4.92 9.56 -3.39
C LEU A 67 6.14 9.34 -2.50
N LYS A 68 6.85 8.23 -2.68
CA LYS A 68 8.05 7.90 -1.90
C LYS A 68 8.98 6.94 -2.63
N ALA A 69 10.22 6.87 -2.15
CA ALA A 69 11.10 5.71 -2.30
C ALA A 69 11.37 5.11 -0.91
N PRO A 70 11.20 3.77 -0.73
CA PRO A 70 11.31 3.14 0.58
C PRO A 70 12.75 3.16 1.11
N ALA A 71 12.90 3.17 2.44
CA ALA A 71 14.19 2.97 3.11
C ALA A 71 14.69 1.52 2.95
N GLU A 72 15.91 1.23 3.40
CA GLU A 72 16.48 -0.12 3.29
C GLU A 72 15.66 -1.19 4.01
N TYR A 73 15.13 -0.84 5.18
CA TYR A 73 14.27 -1.69 6.02
C TYR A 73 12.79 -1.65 5.66
N GLU A 74 12.39 -0.92 4.62
CA GLU A 74 11.02 -0.80 4.11
C GLU A 74 10.93 -1.34 2.68
N PRO A 75 9.73 -1.77 2.27
CA PRO A 75 8.55 -2.07 3.09
C PRO A 75 8.69 -3.36 3.89
N VAL A 76 7.91 -3.53 4.97
CA VAL A 76 7.83 -4.78 5.74
C VAL A 76 6.65 -5.60 5.20
N ILE A 77 6.89 -6.30 4.10
CA ILE A 77 5.90 -7.16 3.46
C ILE A 77 5.88 -8.52 4.17
N PRO A 78 4.70 -8.97 4.67
CA PRO A 78 4.60 -10.30 5.25
C PRO A 78 4.96 -11.39 4.23
N PRO A 79 5.76 -12.41 4.60
CA PRO A 79 6.12 -13.50 3.68
C PRO A 79 4.91 -14.28 3.13
N CYS A 80 3.80 -14.28 3.87
CA CYS A 80 2.55 -14.93 3.48
C CYS A 80 1.62 -14.03 2.66
N ALA A 81 2.05 -12.85 2.22
CA ALA A 81 1.23 -11.97 1.41
C ALA A 81 0.97 -12.58 0.02
N ASP A 82 -0.28 -12.56 -0.43
CA ASP A 82 -0.66 -13.02 -1.77
C ASP A 82 -0.46 -11.93 -2.83
N ALA A 83 -0.55 -10.66 -2.41
CA ALA A 83 -0.43 -9.51 -3.31
C ALA A 83 0.17 -8.29 -2.60
N VAL A 84 0.80 -7.44 -3.40
CA VAL A 84 1.32 -6.13 -2.97
C VAL A 84 0.72 -5.05 -3.84
N ALA A 85 0.16 -4.02 -3.22
CA ALA A 85 -0.34 -2.82 -3.88
C ALA A 85 0.58 -1.63 -3.56
N ALA A 86 1.29 -1.11 -4.57
CA ALA A 86 2.02 0.14 -4.44
C ALA A 86 1.09 1.32 -4.71
N VAL A 87 0.97 2.24 -3.76
CA VAL A 87 0.02 3.36 -3.83
C VAL A 87 0.76 4.67 -4.07
N ALA A 88 0.30 5.45 -5.06
CA ALA A 88 0.78 6.80 -5.32
C ALA A 88 -0.39 7.79 -5.43
N GLY A 89 -0.24 8.97 -4.83
CA GLY A 89 -1.18 10.07 -5.00
C GLY A 89 -0.89 10.84 -6.28
N MET A 90 -1.89 11.03 -7.12
CA MET A 90 -1.76 11.75 -8.40
C MET A 90 -1.59 13.27 -8.23
N ASP A 91 -1.71 13.75 -7.01
CA ASP A 91 -1.34 15.11 -6.60
C ASP A 91 0.19 15.32 -6.55
N ALA A 92 1.00 14.28 -6.70
CA ALA A 92 2.45 14.39 -6.84
C ALA A 92 2.89 14.86 -8.24
N VAL A 93 2.19 14.44 -9.28
CA VAL A 93 2.58 14.74 -10.67
C VAL A 93 2.40 16.23 -10.97
N GLY A 94 3.44 16.84 -11.52
CA GLY A 94 3.52 18.28 -11.75
C GLY A 94 4.06 19.09 -10.58
N GLN A 95 4.54 18.41 -9.51
CA GLN A 95 5.16 19.05 -8.34
C GLN A 95 6.64 18.64 -8.21
N ALA A 96 7.43 19.47 -7.52
CA ALA A 96 8.85 19.19 -7.31
C ALA A 96 9.05 18.02 -6.32
N VAL A 97 10.02 17.17 -6.60
CA VAL A 97 10.38 15.99 -5.77
C VAL A 97 10.56 16.36 -4.30
N GLY A 98 11.29 17.45 -4.03
CA GLY A 98 11.58 17.90 -2.65
C GLY A 98 10.34 18.32 -1.86
N VAL A 99 9.24 18.64 -2.52
CA VAL A 99 7.99 19.09 -1.91
C VAL A 99 7.04 17.95 -1.60
N VAL A 100 6.91 16.99 -2.52
CA VAL A 100 5.83 16.00 -2.47
C VAL A 100 6.29 14.56 -2.21
N CYS A 101 7.60 14.33 -2.15
CA CYS A 101 8.11 12.98 -1.92
C CYS A 101 8.60 12.76 -0.50
N HIS A 102 8.21 11.64 0.10
CA HIS A 102 8.85 11.16 1.31
C HIS A 102 10.21 10.55 0.96
N ARG A 103 11.27 10.97 1.64
CA ARG A 103 12.68 10.65 1.33
C ARG A 103 13.08 11.12 -0.08
N PRO A 104 13.01 12.44 -0.32
CA PRO A 104 13.29 12.99 -1.66
C PRO A 104 14.68 12.62 -2.17
N GLU A 105 15.69 12.47 -1.29
CA GLU A 105 17.04 12.03 -1.63
C GLU A 105 17.08 10.67 -2.34
N ARG A 106 16.22 9.73 -1.91
CA ARG A 106 16.11 8.41 -2.53
C ARG A 106 15.36 8.45 -3.86
N VAL A 107 14.33 9.28 -3.93
CA VAL A 107 13.59 9.52 -5.19
C VAL A 107 14.52 10.16 -6.21
N CYS A 108 15.29 11.18 -5.83
CA CYS A 108 16.29 11.82 -6.69
C CYS A 108 17.32 10.82 -7.21
N ALA A 109 17.82 9.93 -6.34
CA ALA A 109 18.77 8.89 -6.73
C ALA A 109 18.18 7.90 -7.75
N LEU A 110 16.90 7.50 -7.59
CA LEU A 110 16.23 6.61 -8.54
C LEU A 110 15.93 7.26 -9.89
N LEU A 111 15.62 8.56 -9.89
CA LEU A 111 15.32 9.31 -11.10
C LEU A 111 16.57 9.89 -11.79
N GLY A 112 17.72 9.91 -11.12
CA GLY A 112 18.90 10.61 -11.58
C GLY A 112 18.68 12.14 -11.67
N ALA A 113 17.86 12.71 -10.78
CA ALA A 113 17.42 14.09 -10.82
C ALA A 113 17.62 14.80 -9.47
N GLY A 114 17.51 16.14 -9.45
CA GLY A 114 17.57 16.95 -8.21
C GLY A 114 16.22 17.10 -7.54
N ALA A 115 16.22 17.71 -6.33
CA ALA A 115 15.00 17.94 -5.57
C ALA A 115 14.01 18.92 -6.24
N GLU A 116 14.51 19.77 -7.12
CA GLU A 116 13.74 20.75 -7.91
C GLU A 116 13.05 20.12 -9.13
N HIS A 117 13.40 18.87 -9.47
CA HIS A 117 12.80 18.17 -10.61
C HIS A 117 11.29 18.05 -10.44
N VAL A 118 10.56 18.51 -11.46
CA VAL A 118 9.09 18.42 -11.47
C VAL A 118 8.69 17.06 -11.99
N LEU A 119 7.99 16.30 -11.16
CA LEU A 119 7.56 14.94 -11.46
C LEU A 119 6.64 14.86 -12.67
N THR A 120 7.00 14.00 -13.59
CA THR A 120 6.19 13.64 -14.75
C THR A 120 5.42 12.34 -14.51
N PRO A 121 4.42 12.00 -15.34
CA PRO A 121 3.78 10.67 -15.30
C PRO A 121 4.78 9.52 -15.51
N GLU A 122 5.82 9.72 -16.33
CA GLU A 122 6.88 8.73 -16.56
C GLU A 122 7.68 8.47 -15.26
N ASP A 123 8.06 9.55 -14.55
CA ASP A 123 8.79 9.43 -13.28
C ASP A 123 7.98 8.65 -12.24
N ALA A 124 6.68 8.94 -12.12
CA ALA A 124 5.79 8.24 -11.21
C ALA A 124 5.68 6.74 -11.56
N ALA A 125 5.55 6.41 -12.85
CA ALA A 125 5.51 5.02 -13.30
C ALA A 125 6.84 4.31 -13.07
N LEU A 126 7.98 4.96 -13.31
CA LEU A 126 9.31 4.43 -13.06
C LEU A 126 9.50 4.14 -11.56
N LEU A 127 9.16 5.07 -10.69
CA LEU A 127 9.26 4.90 -9.23
C LEU A 127 8.38 3.75 -8.73
N LEU A 128 7.15 3.63 -9.23
CA LEU A 128 6.24 2.54 -8.86
C LEU A 128 6.74 1.18 -9.37
N ALA A 129 7.28 1.11 -10.59
CA ALA A 129 7.77 -0.13 -11.19
C ALA A 129 9.15 -0.56 -10.69
N SER A 130 9.92 0.35 -10.11
CA SER A 130 11.31 0.11 -9.70
C SER A 130 11.42 -0.93 -8.59
N PRO A 131 12.36 -1.90 -8.70
CA PRO A 131 12.70 -2.83 -7.62
C PRO A 131 13.34 -2.16 -6.40
N GLN A 132 13.71 -0.89 -6.50
CA GLN A 132 14.16 -0.04 -5.39
C GLN A 132 13.09 0.96 -4.97
N GLY A 133 11.98 1.03 -5.67
CA GLY A 133 10.80 1.86 -5.44
C GLY A 133 9.59 1.05 -4.99
N GLY A 134 8.46 1.23 -5.67
CA GLY A 134 7.18 0.60 -5.33
C GLY A 134 7.19 -0.93 -5.39
N ARG A 135 8.03 -1.54 -6.21
CA ARG A 135 8.15 -3.01 -6.35
C ARG A 135 9.17 -3.63 -5.39
N LYS A 136 9.78 -2.84 -4.52
CA LYS A 136 10.78 -3.34 -3.58
C LYS A 136 10.22 -4.39 -2.64
N GLY A 137 10.92 -5.52 -2.50
CA GLY A 137 10.55 -6.61 -1.59
C GLY A 137 9.37 -7.47 -2.05
N VAL A 138 8.83 -7.24 -3.24
CA VAL A 138 7.76 -8.08 -3.81
C VAL A 138 8.34 -9.43 -4.21
N GLY A 139 7.85 -10.50 -3.58
CA GLY A 139 8.25 -11.88 -3.88
C GLY A 139 7.71 -12.35 -5.23
N GLU A 140 8.37 -13.34 -5.85
CA GLU A 140 8.00 -13.89 -7.17
C GLU A 140 6.57 -14.48 -7.18
N ALA A 141 6.13 -15.08 -6.08
CA ALA A 141 4.79 -15.65 -5.95
C ALA A 141 3.70 -14.61 -5.65
N MET A 142 4.06 -13.36 -5.36
CA MET A 142 3.12 -12.30 -5.01
C MET A 142 2.61 -11.59 -6.25
N ALA A 143 1.30 -11.38 -6.34
CA ALA A 143 0.76 -10.46 -7.35
C ALA A 143 1.17 -9.02 -7.03
N PHE A 144 1.65 -8.29 -8.04
CA PHE A 144 1.97 -6.87 -7.89
C PHE A 144 0.98 -6.00 -8.65
N ARG A 145 0.45 -4.97 -8.00
CA ARG A 145 -0.49 -4.01 -8.58
C ARG A 145 -0.13 -2.60 -8.13
N CYS A 146 -0.56 -1.59 -8.89
CA CYS A 146 -0.43 -0.19 -8.50
C CYS A 146 -1.81 0.43 -8.27
N VAL A 147 -1.88 1.35 -7.31
CA VAL A 147 -3.08 2.16 -7.06
C VAL A 147 -2.73 3.63 -7.25
N LEU A 148 -3.35 4.25 -8.24
CA LEU A 148 -3.16 5.66 -8.60
C LEU A 148 -4.29 6.45 -7.96
N ASN A 149 -4.04 6.90 -6.73
CA ASN A 149 -5.05 7.51 -5.87
C ASN A 149 -5.14 9.03 -6.04
N LYS A 150 -6.20 9.64 -5.54
CA LYS A 150 -6.47 11.08 -5.59
C LYS A 150 -6.61 11.64 -7.03
N ALA A 151 -7.18 10.86 -7.94
CA ALA A 151 -7.53 11.32 -9.29
C ALA A 151 -8.80 12.19 -9.29
N ASP A 152 -8.95 13.07 -8.30
CA ASP A 152 -10.18 13.79 -7.95
C ASP A 152 -10.50 14.95 -8.90
N THR A 153 -9.51 15.40 -9.69
CA THR A 153 -9.70 16.49 -10.67
C THR A 153 -9.45 15.98 -12.08
N PRO A 154 -9.98 16.66 -13.12
CA PRO A 154 -9.71 16.29 -14.52
C PRO A 154 -8.22 16.19 -14.86
N GLN A 155 -7.40 17.09 -14.32
CA GLN A 155 -5.94 17.09 -14.53
C GLN A 155 -5.30 15.86 -13.87
N ARG A 156 -5.62 15.58 -12.60
CA ARG A 156 -5.08 14.41 -11.87
C ARG A 156 -5.56 13.10 -12.50
N ALA A 157 -6.79 13.05 -12.99
CA ALA A 157 -7.31 11.92 -13.74
C ALA A 157 -6.57 11.71 -15.08
N ALA A 158 -6.17 12.79 -15.76
CA ALA A 158 -5.32 12.70 -16.95
C ALA A 158 -3.92 12.18 -16.61
N HIS A 159 -3.30 12.69 -15.54
CA HIS A 159 -2.03 12.17 -15.02
C HIS A 159 -2.13 10.69 -14.67
N ALA A 160 -3.18 10.28 -13.94
CA ALA A 160 -3.40 8.87 -13.58
C ALA A 160 -3.48 7.96 -14.81
N ARG A 161 -4.22 8.35 -15.86
CA ARG A 161 -4.28 7.58 -17.11
C ARG A 161 -2.93 7.49 -17.81
N ALA A 162 -2.15 8.57 -17.81
CA ALA A 162 -0.82 8.57 -18.39
C ALA A 162 0.13 7.63 -17.62
N VAL A 163 0.12 7.68 -16.28
CA VAL A 163 0.89 6.75 -15.43
C VAL A 163 0.44 5.30 -15.67
N ALA A 164 -0.87 5.04 -15.71
CA ALA A 164 -1.43 3.71 -15.95
C ALA A 164 -0.96 3.13 -17.30
N GLY A 165 -0.95 3.94 -18.37
CA GLY A 165 -0.42 3.54 -19.66
C GLY A 165 1.05 3.13 -19.59
N ARG A 166 1.90 3.91 -18.90
CA ARG A 166 3.33 3.60 -18.72
C ARG A 166 3.56 2.35 -17.86
N LEU A 167 2.71 2.09 -16.89
CA LEU A 167 2.75 0.86 -16.10
C LEU A 167 2.32 -0.35 -16.94
N ALA A 168 1.27 -0.22 -17.75
CA ALA A 168 0.79 -1.27 -18.65
C ALA A 168 1.86 -1.68 -19.67
N GLU A 169 2.62 -0.73 -20.25
CA GLU A 169 3.78 -0.99 -21.12
C GLU A 169 4.85 -1.87 -20.44
N ARG A 170 4.89 -1.87 -19.10
CA ARG A 170 5.79 -2.69 -18.26
C ARG A 170 5.12 -3.97 -17.74
N GLY A 171 3.90 -4.29 -18.20
CA GLY A 171 3.13 -5.44 -17.76
C GLY A 171 2.58 -5.31 -16.33
N ILE A 172 2.46 -4.09 -15.80
CA ILE A 172 1.97 -3.82 -14.45
C ILE A 172 0.54 -3.28 -14.53
N HIS A 173 -0.40 -4.03 -13.98
CA HIS A 173 -1.79 -3.58 -13.87
C HIS A 173 -1.95 -2.53 -12.77
N SER A 174 -2.82 -1.56 -13.01
CA SER A 174 -3.11 -0.50 -12.05
C SER A 174 -4.60 -0.22 -11.94
N ALA A 175 -4.98 0.36 -10.79
CA ALA A 175 -6.31 0.89 -10.55
C ALA A 175 -6.21 2.40 -10.34
N ILE A 176 -7.12 3.16 -10.91
CA ILE A 176 -7.26 4.60 -10.66
C ILE A 176 -8.41 4.78 -9.67
N THR A 177 -8.12 5.47 -8.57
CA THR A 177 -9.11 5.75 -7.53
C THR A 177 -9.27 7.25 -7.34
N TYR A 178 -10.50 7.66 -7.08
CA TYR A 178 -10.84 9.04 -6.78
C TYR A 178 -11.92 9.10 -5.71
N TYR A 179 -11.99 10.21 -5.01
CA TYR A 179 -13.07 10.55 -4.10
C TYR A 179 -13.67 11.89 -4.56
N ARG A 180 -14.95 11.85 -4.93
CA ARG A 180 -15.76 13.03 -5.19
C ARG A 180 -16.96 12.96 -4.28
N GLU A 181 -17.26 14.06 -3.60
CA GLU A 181 -18.32 14.14 -2.62
C GLU A 181 -19.69 13.74 -3.21
N GLU A 182 -19.92 14.09 -4.46
CA GLU A 182 -21.16 13.81 -5.22
C GLU A 182 -21.26 12.34 -5.69
N GLU A 183 -20.14 11.63 -5.85
CA GLU A 183 -20.10 10.26 -6.41
C GLU A 183 -19.71 9.18 -5.40
N ARG A 184 -19.54 9.52 -4.12
CA ARG A 184 -19.10 8.62 -3.05
C ARG A 184 -17.79 7.84 -3.37
N GLY A 185 -16.95 8.40 -4.25
CA GLY A 185 -15.73 7.76 -4.73
C GLY A 185 -15.95 6.86 -5.95
N GLY A 186 -14.88 6.51 -6.62
CA GLY A 186 -14.89 5.67 -7.82
C GLY A 186 -13.58 4.91 -8.01
N LEU A 187 -13.66 3.84 -8.79
CA LEU A 187 -12.57 2.94 -9.11
C LEU A 187 -12.62 2.58 -10.60
N CYS A 188 -11.51 2.77 -11.30
CA CYS A 188 -11.31 2.31 -12.66
C CYS A 188 -10.08 1.40 -12.75
N TRP A 189 -10.21 0.26 -13.43
CA TRP A 189 -9.11 -0.69 -13.66
C TRP A 189 -8.46 -0.46 -15.03
N PHE A 190 -7.14 -0.63 -15.12
CA PHE A 190 -6.34 -0.54 -16.33
C PHE A 190 -5.31 -1.66 -16.39
#